data_3643a9fc700558dc28c23b764e9d8ffd
#
_entry.id   3643a9fc700558dc28c23b764e9d8ffd
#
_cell.length_a   1.000
_cell.length_b   1.000
_cell.length_c   1.000
_cell.angle_alpha   90.00
_cell.angle_beta   90.00
_cell.angle_gamma   90.00
#
_symmetry.space_group_name_H-M   'P 1'
#
loop_
_entity.id
_entity.type
_entity.pdbx_description
1 polymer ?
#
loop_
_entity_poly.entity_id
_entity_poly.type
_entity_poly.pdbx_seq_one_letter_code
_entity_poly.pdbx_strand_id
1 'polypeptide(L)'
;MTLKVAQGHLNDVIRFSAVDGPGNRFVVLLQGCNFNCIACHKPHAINQCDSCGLCVEPCPEMALYYDGHHRVVVDSDECTNCAICLDVCPSDSTPLSQMIRLDSLTRQIADVAHFLSGVTISGGEPTLQADFVASLFCAIKCDDNLSRLTTFVDSNGHASRQVWDRVLPVMDGAMIDLKALDQETHVAMTGQPNTLVLDTIRYLAEWDRLYEVRLLMVPGKNDDPATVERTARWLHNVDPSLRIKLIGFDNKGVRSQFAHVPSADPAMIALLADIIRGVGFEDLIVA
;
A
#
# COMPACT_ATOMS: atom_id res chain seq x y z
N MET A 1 24.28 9.35 -24.82
CA MET A 1 23.11 8.62 -24.31
C MET A 1 22.60 9.41 -23.11
N THR A 2 21.48 10.13 -23.25
CA THR A 2 20.86 10.86 -22.14
C THR A 2 20.25 9.78 -21.25
N LEU A 3 20.79 9.57 -20.04
CA LEU A 3 20.17 8.70 -19.04
C LEU A 3 18.77 9.25 -18.80
N LYS A 4 17.74 8.49 -19.20
CA LYS A 4 16.35 8.82 -18.84
C LYS A 4 16.30 8.78 -17.32
N VAL A 5 16.08 9.92 -16.68
CA VAL A 5 15.83 9.99 -15.24
C VAL A 5 14.62 9.12 -14.94
N ALA A 6 14.74 8.20 -14.00
CA ALA A 6 13.65 7.31 -13.61
C ALA A 6 12.44 8.15 -13.15
N GLN A 7 11.24 7.75 -13.57
CA GLN A 7 9.98 8.41 -13.23
C GLN A 7 9.02 7.36 -12.66
N GLY A 8 8.25 7.75 -11.65
CA GLY A 8 7.17 6.96 -11.08
C GLY A 8 5.83 7.67 -11.24
N HIS A 9 4.76 6.90 -11.30
CA HIS A 9 3.40 7.42 -11.27
C HIS A 9 2.97 7.53 -9.80
N LEU A 10 2.97 8.75 -9.29
CA LEU A 10 2.67 9.11 -7.92
C LEU A 10 1.18 9.36 -7.75
N ASN A 11 0.59 8.80 -6.70
CA ASN A 11 -0.73 9.18 -6.21
C ASN A 11 -0.62 10.35 -5.21
N ASP A 12 0.19 10.18 -4.15
CA ASP A 12 0.33 11.16 -3.08
C ASP A 12 1.62 10.91 -2.29
N VAL A 13 1.93 11.82 -1.35
CA VAL A 13 2.99 11.66 -0.34
C VAL A 13 2.48 12.01 1.05
N ILE A 14 2.88 11.23 2.05
CA ILE A 14 2.70 11.55 3.46
C ILE A 14 4.07 11.84 4.05
N ARG A 15 4.33 13.09 4.38
CA ARG A 15 5.66 13.51 4.84
C ARG A 15 6.07 12.91 6.18
N PHE A 16 5.09 12.61 7.04
CA PHE A 16 5.32 12.05 8.37
C PHE A 16 4.23 11.05 8.72
N SER A 17 4.63 9.79 8.94
CA SER A 17 3.75 8.72 9.37
C SER A 17 4.43 7.84 10.41
N ALA A 18 3.72 7.51 11.48
CA ALA A 18 4.16 6.60 12.52
C ALA A 18 3.50 5.21 12.44
N VAL A 19 2.70 4.94 11.37
CA VAL A 19 1.92 3.70 11.23
C VAL A 19 2.31 2.87 10.00
N ASP A 20 3.14 3.45 9.12
CA ASP A 20 3.54 2.83 7.85
C ASP A 20 4.96 2.22 7.91
N GLY A 21 5.29 1.58 9.02
CA GLY A 21 6.57 0.94 9.29
C GLY A 21 7.23 1.45 10.58
N PRO A 22 8.48 1.05 10.87
CA PRO A 22 9.14 1.41 12.12
C PRO A 22 9.56 2.88 12.16
N GLY A 23 9.23 3.55 13.25
CA GLY A 23 9.56 4.97 13.49
C GLY A 23 8.76 5.94 12.64
N ASN A 24 9.29 7.15 12.44
CA ASN A 24 8.65 8.17 11.62
C ASN A 24 9.08 8.04 10.16
N ARG A 25 8.12 7.91 9.25
CA ARG A 25 8.34 7.55 7.84
C ARG A 25 7.88 8.64 6.88
N PHE A 26 8.67 8.88 5.82
CA PHE A 26 8.15 9.51 4.62
C PHE A 26 7.50 8.44 3.75
N VAL A 27 6.21 8.57 3.45
CA VAL A 27 5.46 7.57 2.68
C VAL A 27 5.19 8.09 1.28
N VAL A 28 5.59 7.30 0.29
CA VAL A 28 5.30 7.54 -1.13
C VAL A 28 4.18 6.62 -1.56
N LEU A 29 3.07 7.18 -1.99
CA LEU A 29 1.90 6.44 -2.45
C LEU A 29 1.90 6.41 -3.98
N LEU A 30 2.13 5.24 -4.56
CA LEU A 30 2.16 5.06 -6.02
C LEU A 30 0.76 4.77 -6.57
N GLN A 31 0.53 5.16 -7.83
CA GLN A 31 -0.70 4.91 -8.57
C GLN A 31 -0.63 3.56 -9.28
N GLY A 32 -1.76 2.86 -9.31
CA GLY A 32 -1.94 1.55 -9.94
C GLY A 32 -1.94 0.41 -8.94
N CYS A 33 -2.90 -0.50 -9.05
CA CYS A 33 -3.00 -1.71 -8.22
C CYS A 33 -3.46 -2.89 -9.07
N ASN A 34 -2.89 -4.07 -8.81
CA ASN A 34 -3.32 -5.33 -9.42
C ASN A 34 -4.42 -6.05 -8.62
N PHE A 35 -4.84 -5.49 -7.48
CA PHE A 35 -5.99 -5.95 -6.71
C PHE A 35 -7.18 -5.00 -6.87
N ASN A 36 -8.39 -5.56 -6.69
CA ASN A 36 -9.65 -4.83 -6.64
C ASN A 36 -10.36 -5.13 -5.30
N CYS A 37 -9.67 -4.86 -4.19
CA CYS A 37 -10.13 -5.27 -2.85
C CYS A 37 -11.47 -4.64 -2.47
N ILE A 38 -12.39 -5.46 -1.92
CA ILE A 38 -13.66 -4.97 -1.37
C ILE A 38 -13.48 -4.01 -0.19
N ALA A 39 -12.40 -4.19 0.58
CA ALA A 39 -12.03 -3.40 1.75
C ALA A 39 -10.94 -2.35 1.44
N CYS A 40 -10.88 -1.84 0.21
CA CYS A 40 -9.88 -0.84 -0.17
C CYS A 40 -10.28 0.55 0.35
N HIS A 41 -9.42 1.17 1.18
CA HIS A 41 -9.59 2.55 1.66
C HIS A 41 -9.00 3.62 0.71
N LYS A 42 -8.32 3.20 -0.35
CA LYS A 42 -7.77 4.09 -1.39
C LYS A 42 -8.16 3.59 -2.80
N PRO A 43 -9.46 3.43 -3.08
CA PRO A 43 -9.91 2.87 -4.37
C PRO A 43 -9.42 3.71 -5.55
N HIS A 44 -9.29 5.03 -5.39
CA HIS A 44 -8.79 5.95 -6.41
C HIS A 44 -7.30 5.72 -6.79
N ALA A 45 -6.58 4.90 -6.04
CA ALA A 45 -5.22 4.50 -6.40
C ALA A 45 -5.16 3.22 -7.25
N ILE A 46 -6.30 2.58 -7.56
CA ILE A 46 -6.34 1.31 -8.30
C ILE A 46 -6.03 1.51 -9.77
N ASN A 47 -6.76 2.40 -10.44
CA ASN A 47 -6.65 2.59 -11.88
C ASN A 47 -5.99 3.93 -12.24
N GLN A 48 -5.51 4.03 -13.48
CA GLN A 48 -5.01 5.30 -14.00
C GLN A 48 -6.17 6.13 -14.54
N CYS A 49 -6.07 7.47 -14.44
CA CYS A 49 -7.04 8.36 -15.02
C CYS A 49 -7.02 8.22 -16.55
N ASP A 50 -8.20 7.97 -17.12
CA ASP A 50 -8.42 7.87 -18.57
C ASP A 50 -8.79 9.22 -19.21
N SER A 51 -8.83 10.29 -18.40
CA SER A 51 -9.20 11.64 -18.84
C SER A 51 -10.62 11.76 -19.40
N CYS A 52 -11.57 10.95 -18.94
CA CYS A 52 -12.98 11.03 -19.39
C CYS A 52 -13.64 12.38 -19.09
N GLY A 53 -13.14 13.15 -18.13
CA GLY A 53 -13.57 14.51 -17.80
C GLY A 53 -14.84 14.64 -16.97
N LEU A 54 -15.45 13.55 -16.54
CA LEU A 54 -16.66 13.58 -15.70
C LEU A 54 -16.50 14.34 -14.38
N CYS A 55 -15.25 14.51 -13.92
CA CYS A 55 -14.91 15.26 -12.72
C CYS A 55 -14.65 16.75 -12.96
N VAL A 56 -14.58 17.22 -14.21
CA VAL A 56 -14.25 18.62 -14.53
C VAL A 56 -15.40 19.54 -14.15
N GLU A 57 -16.61 19.26 -14.65
CA GLU A 57 -17.80 20.09 -14.38
C GLU A 57 -18.19 20.16 -12.89
N PRO A 58 -18.16 19.03 -12.11
CA PRO A 58 -18.50 19.06 -10.69
C PRO A 58 -17.46 19.71 -9.79
N CYS A 59 -16.27 20.08 -10.31
CA CYS A 59 -15.22 20.70 -9.49
C CYS A 59 -15.64 22.09 -9.02
N PRO A 60 -15.87 22.33 -7.71
CA PRO A 60 -16.41 23.59 -7.21
C PRO A 60 -15.45 24.77 -7.40
N GLU A 61 -14.15 24.49 -7.38
CA GLU A 61 -13.09 25.50 -7.55
C GLU A 61 -12.65 25.65 -9.02
N MET A 62 -13.27 24.91 -9.96
CA MET A 62 -12.86 24.87 -11.37
C MET A 62 -11.35 24.53 -11.54
N ALA A 63 -10.76 23.85 -10.56
CA ALA A 63 -9.35 23.49 -10.55
C ALA A 63 -9.02 22.37 -11.55
N LEU A 64 -10.01 21.70 -12.13
CA LEU A 64 -9.84 20.65 -13.13
C LEU A 64 -10.21 21.16 -14.53
N TYR A 65 -9.33 20.92 -15.49
CA TYR A 65 -9.54 21.33 -16.87
C TYR A 65 -8.83 20.38 -17.86
N TYR A 66 -9.15 20.49 -19.14
CA TYR A 66 -8.43 19.78 -20.20
C TYR A 66 -7.21 20.57 -20.67
N ASP A 67 -6.04 19.91 -20.72
CA ASP A 67 -4.86 20.48 -21.37
C ASP A 67 -4.99 20.43 -22.92
N GLY A 68 -3.97 20.97 -23.62
CA GLY A 68 -3.92 20.96 -25.09
C GLY A 68 -3.84 19.56 -25.73
N HIS A 69 -3.73 18.49 -24.94
CA HIS A 69 -3.70 17.08 -25.36
C HIS A 69 -4.94 16.30 -24.91
N HIS A 70 -6.02 17.00 -24.53
CA HIS A 70 -7.25 16.41 -23.99
C HIS A 70 -7.03 15.54 -22.73
N ARG A 71 -6.03 15.85 -21.92
CA ARG A 71 -5.87 15.20 -20.63
C ARG A 71 -6.47 16.07 -19.53
N VAL A 72 -7.17 15.46 -18.61
CA VAL A 72 -7.63 16.15 -17.41
C VAL A 72 -6.42 16.43 -16.51
N VAL A 73 -6.22 17.68 -16.21
CA VAL A 73 -5.14 18.18 -15.34
C VAL A 73 -5.72 19.00 -14.20
N VAL A 74 -4.96 19.14 -13.13
CA VAL A 74 -5.35 19.91 -11.95
C VAL A 74 -4.47 21.15 -11.80
N ASP A 75 -5.11 22.27 -11.51
CA ASP A 75 -4.44 23.44 -10.95
C ASP A 75 -4.30 23.25 -9.44
N SER A 76 -3.08 23.01 -8.98
CA SER A 76 -2.79 22.73 -7.57
C SER A 76 -3.02 23.95 -6.66
N ASP A 77 -2.94 25.17 -7.20
CA ASP A 77 -3.10 26.40 -6.45
C ASP A 77 -4.58 26.68 -6.18
N GLU A 78 -5.47 26.24 -7.06
CA GLU A 78 -6.91 26.38 -6.92
C GLU A 78 -7.57 25.16 -6.24
N CYS A 79 -6.89 24.01 -6.17
CA CYS A 79 -7.46 22.77 -5.64
C CYS A 79 -7.56 22.79 -4.11
N THR A 80 -8.78 22.73 -3.57
CA THR A 80 -9.05 22.66 -2.11
C THR A 80 -9.02 21.22 -1.54
N ASN A 81 -8.72 20.21 -2.35
CA ASN A 81 -8.74 18.79 -1.95
C ASN A 81 -10.11 18.31 -1.42
N CYS A 82 -11.20 18.82 -1.97
CA CYS A 82 -12.58 18.49 -1.57
C CYS A 82 -13.02 17.06 -1.89
N ALA A 83 -12.22 16.30 -2.64
CA ALA A 83 -12.43 14.91 -3.06
C ALA A 83 -13.63 14.63 -4.00
N ILE A 84 -14.41 15.62 -4.41
CA ILE A 84 -15.56 15.43 -5.32
C ILE A 84 -15.15 14.69 -6.61
N CYS A 85 -13.97 14.99 -7.17
CA CYS A 85 -13.42 14.30 -8.34
C CYS A 85 -13.21 12.80 -8.14
N LEU A 86 -13.00 12.35 -6.90
CA LEU A 86 -12.87 10.93 -6.55
C LEU A 86 -14.26 10.27 -6.48
N ASP A 87 -15.24 10.97 -5.89
CA ASP A 87 -16.60 10.45 -5.70
C ASP A 87 -17.34 10.24 -7.01
N VAL A 88 -17.09 11.11 -8.01
CA VAL A 88 -17.74 11.02 -9.33
C VAL A 88 -16.99 10.16 -10.33
N CYS A 89 -15.80 9.65 -9.98
CA CYS A 89 -14.98 8.88 -10.91
C CYS A 89 -15.51 7.45 -11.08
N PRO A 90 -15.96 7.05 -12.30
CA PRO A 90 -16.47 5.69 -12.53
C PRO A 90 -15.36 4.64 -12.62
N SER A 91 -14.10 5.09 -12.74
CA SER A 91 -12.94 4.23 -12.99
C SER A 91 -12.10 3.96 -11.73
N ASP A 92 -12.58 4.29 -10.51
CA ASP A 92 -11.79 4.17 -9.28
C ASP A 92 -10.37 4.75 -9.48
N SER A 93 -10.28 6.01 -9.95
CA SER A 93 -9.03 6.71 -10.29
C SER A 93 -9.02 8.13 -9.77
N THR A 94 -7.92 8.85 -9.98
CA THR A 94 -7.80 10.26 -9.61
C THR A 94 -7.10 11.06 -10.72
N PRO A 95 -7.58 12.26 -11.06
CA PRO A 95 -6.85 13.19 -11.92
C PRO A 95 -5.65 13.85 -11.21
N LEU A 96 -5.55 13.70 -9.88
CA LEU A 96 -4.47 14.29 -9.07
C LEU A 96 -3.16 13.50 -9.15
N SER A 97 -3.20 12.24 -9.65
CA SER A 97 -1.99 11.43 -9.83
C SER A 97 -1.08 12.03 -10.91
N GLN A 98 0.22 11.96 -10.71
CA GLN A 98 1.18 12.61 -11.59
C GLN A 98 2.45 11.79 -11.80
N MET A 99 3.12 12.02 -12.92
CA MET A 99 4.48 11.49 -13.14
C MET A 99 5.47 12.31 -12.32
N ILE A 100 6.18 11.67 -11.39
CA ILE A 100 7.22 12.29 -10.58
C ILE A 100 8.60 11.82 -11.00
N ARG A 101 9.55 12.75 -11.07
CA ARG A 101 10.95 12.43 -11.32
C ARG A 101 11.63 12.00 -10.03
N LEU A 102 12.55 11.05 -10.14
CA LEU A 102 13.35 10.54 -9.04
C LEU A 102 14.03 11.67 -8.24
N ASP A 103 14.71 12.57 -8.93
CA ASP A 103 15.44 13.68 -8.31
C ASP A 103 14.54 14.68 -7.57
N SER A 104 13.31 14.87 -8.04
CA SER A 104 12.34 15.72 -7.36
C SER A 104 11.86 15.08 -6.05
N LEU A 105 11.58 13.78 -6.08
CA LEU A 105 11.12 13.04 -4.89
C LEU A 105 12.25 12.91 -3.85
N THR A 106 13.47 12.63 -4.29
CA THR A 106 14.64 12.55 -3.40
C THR A 106 14.88 13.88 -2.67
N ARG A 107 14.71 15.02 -3.36
CA ARG A 107 14.80 16.35 -2.71
C ARG A 107 13.73 16.54 -1.65
N GLN A 108 12.47 16.17 -1.93
CA GLN A 108 11.38 16.28 -0.93
C GLN A 108 11.67 15.44 0.32
N ILE A 109 12.28 14.25 0.15
CA ILE A 109 12.71 13.41 1.28
C ILE A 109 13.84 14.09 2.04
N ALA A 110 14.83 14.66 1.34
CA ALA A 110 15.97 15.33 1.94
C ALA A 110 15.56 16.54 2.79
N ASP A 111 14.57 17.32 2.35
CA ASP A 111 14.06 18.49 3.07
C ASP A 111 13.56 18.17 4.48
N VAL A 112 13.09 16.96 4.71
CA VAL A 112 12.54 16.52 6.00
C VAL A 112 13.32 15.37 6.66
N ALA A 113 14.41 14.94 6.06
CA ALA A 113 15.18 13.76 6.45
C ALA A 113 15.53 13.73 7.94
N HIS A 114 15.83 14.90 8.55
CA HIS A 114 16.22 14.99 9.97
C HIS A 114 15.16 14.46 10.93
N PHE A 115 13.90 14.45 10.52
CA PHE A 115 12.77 13.99 11.33
C PHE A 115 12.38 12.54 11.03
N LEU A 116 13.06 11.89 10.07
CA LEU A 116 12.67 10.58 9.57
C LEU A 116 13.58 9.46 10.12
N SER A 117 12.95 8.32 10.37
CA SER A 117 13.61 7.02 10.57
C SER A 117 13.78 6.28 9.24
N GLY A 118 12.95 6.58 8.26
CA GLY A 118 13.02 5.92 6.95
C GLY A 118 11.97 6.37 5.96
N VAL A 119 11.96 5.68 4.82
CA VAL A 119 11.02 5.87 3.72
C VAL A 119 10.24 4.59 3.49
N THR A 120 8.94 4.70 3.27
CA THR A 120 8.07 3.58 2.88
C THR A 120 7.44 3.88 1.53
N ILE A 121 7.48 2.92 0.63
CA ILE A 121 6.72 2.98 -0.63
C ILE A 121 5.50 2.09 -0.47
N SER A 122 4.32 2.69 -0.70
CA SER A 122 2.99 2.08 -0.61
C SER A 122 2.09 2.63 -1.74
N GLY A 123 0.79 2.72 -1.56
CA GLY A 123 -0.15 3.36 -2.49
C GLY A 123 -1.21 2.41 -3.00
N GLY A 124 -1.27 2.18 -4.32
CA GLY A 124 -1.92 1.05 -4.95
C GLY A 124 -1.10 -0.21 -4.69
N GLU A 125 -0.22 -0.56 -5.64
CA GLU A 125 0.74 -1.66 -5.46
C GLU A 125 2.13 -1.26 -5.95
N PRO A 126 3.11 -1.05 -5.06
CA PRO A 126 4.46 -0.60 -5.40
C PRO A 126 5.20 -1.52 -6.36
N THR A 127 4.98 -2.83 -6.28
CA THR A 127 5.70 -3.81 -7.10
C THR A 127 5.37 -3.70 -8.59
N LEU A 128 4.27 -3.03 -8.96
CA LEU A 128 3.97 -2.68 -10.36
C LEU A 128 4.96 -1.66 -10.92
N GLN A 129 5.65 -0.91 -10.05
CA GLN A 129 6.65 0.09 -10.40
C GLN A 129 8.03 -0.26 -9.78
N ALA A 130 8.36 -1.55 -9.69
CA ALA A 130 9.56 -2.06 -9.00
C ALA A 130 10.87 -1.40 -9.45
N ASP A 131 11.03 -1.07 -10.73
CA ASP A 131 12.23 -0.40 -11.24
C ASP A 131 12.36 1.03 -10.69
N PHE A 132 11.25 1.74 -10.54
CA PHE A 132 11.23 3.06 -9.89
C PHE A 132 11.51 2.95 -8.39
N VAL A 133 10.88 1.99 -7.70
CA VAL A 133 11.10 1.71 -6.27
C VAL A 133 12.57 1.40 -6.01
N ALA A 134 13.16 0.49 -6.77
CA ALA A 134 14.58 0.14 -6.66
C ALA A 134 15.50 1.33 -6.91
N SER A 135 15.19 2.16 -7.93
CA SER A 135 15.95 3.36 -8.24
C SER A 135 15.89 4.40 -7.11
N LEU A 136 14.71 4.60 -6.50
CA LEU A 136 14.55 5.51 -5.37
C LEU A 136 15.30 5.03 -4.13
N PHE A 137 15.19 3.76 -3.79
CA PHE A 137 15.92 3.19 -2.66
C PHE A 137 17.43 3.23 -2.89
N CYS A 138 17.88 2.93 -4.11
CA CYS A 138 19.30 3.07 -4.46
C CYS A 138 19.78 4.53 -4.28
N ALA A 139 19.01 5.51 -4.74
CA ALA A 139 19.34 6.92 -4.57
C ALA A 139 19.44 7.32 -3.08
N ILE A 140 18.49 6.84 -2.25
CA ILE A 140 18.53 7.07 -0.79
C ILE A 140 19.78 6.43 -0.17
N LYS A 141 20.09 5.17 -0.51
CA LYS A 141 21.24 4.46 0.07
C LYS A 141 22.60 5.01 -0.39
N CYS A 142 22.65 5.64 -1.56
CA CYS A 142 23.88 6.22 -2.12
C CYS A 142 24.10 7.70 -1.73
N ASP A 143 23.13 8.35 -1.11
CA ASP A 143 23.25 9.75 -0.66
C ASP A 143 23.76 9.80 0.80
N ASP A 144 24.85 10.51 1.05
CA ASP A 144 25.50 10.59 2.36
C ASP A 144 24.57 11.12 3.46
N ASN A 145 23.59 11.98 3.12
CA ASN A 145 22.66 12.56 4.07
C ASN A 145 21.42 11.66 4.30
N LEU A 146 21.08 10.77 3.35
CA LEU A 146 19.90 9.93 3.38
C LEU A 146 20.20 8.46 3.70
N SER A 147 21.43 8.00 3.54
CA SER A 147 21.84 6.59 3.67
C SER A 147 21.47 5.94 5.01
N ARG A 148 21.31 6.74 6.07
CA ARG A 148 20.84 6.30 7.39
C ARG A 148 19.35 5.91 7.41
N LEU A 149 18.56 6.39 6.44
CA LEU A 149 17.13 6.11 6.38
C LEU A 149 16.90 4.66 5.95
N THR A 150 16.03 3.98 6.70
CA THR A 150 15.59 2.65 6.30
C THR A 150 14.57 2.73 5.16
N THR A 151 14.59 1.73 4.26
CA THR A 151 13.75 1.66 3.07
C THR A 151 12.80 0.48 3.15
N PHE A 152 11.50 0.75 3.11
CA PHE A 152 10.45 -0.26 3.29
C PHE A 152 9.46 -0.27 2.13
N VAL A 153 8.96 -1.46 1.80
CA VAL A 153 7.85 -1.66 0.88
C VAL A 153 6.63 -2.13 1.66
N ASP A 154 5.48 -1.48 1.44
CA ASP A 154 4.17 -1.88 1.93
C ASP A 154 3.35 -2.38 0.74
N SER A 155 3.10 -3.68 0.66
CA SER A 155 2.64 -4.36 -0.55
C SER A 155 1.54 -5.39 -0.27
N ASN A 156 0.69 -5.60 -1.27
CA ASN A 156 -0.25 -6.72 -1.26
C ASN A 156 0.44 -8.10 -1.53
N GLY A 157 1.72 -8.09 -1.82
CA GLY A 157 2.54 -9.30 -2.02
C GLY A 157 2.31 -10.05 -3.33
N HIS A 158 1.41 -9.61 -4.20
CA HIS A 158 1.09 -10.31 -5.45
C HIS A 158 2.08 -9.95 -6.57
N ALA A 159 3.33 -10.33 -6.37
CA ALA A 159 4.42 -10.13 -7.31
C ALA A 159 5.30 -11.39 -7.43
N SER A 160 5.92 -11.60 -8.58
CA SER A 160 6.86 -12.72 -8.77
C SER A 160 8.18 -12.46 -8.04
N ARG A 161 8.94 -13.53 -7.76
CA ARG A 161 10.30 -13.41 -7.18
C ARG A 161 11.20 -12.51 -8.01
N GLN A 162 11.11 -12.57 -9.34
CA GLN A 162 11.90 -11.70 -10.24
C GLN A 162 11.63 -10.22 -10.04
N VAL A 163 10.43 -9.85 -9.63
CA VAL A 163 10.09 -8.46 -9.28
C VAL A 163 10.74 -8.09 -7.95
N TRP A 164 10.64 -8.97 -6.94
CA TRP A 164 11.28 -8.78 -5.64
C TRP A 164 12.81 -8.71 -5.73
N ASP A 165 13.44 -9.52 -6.58
CA ASP A 165 14.90 -9.52 -6.82
C ASP A 165 15.45 -8.15 -7.24
N ARG A 166 14.62 -7.30 -7.85
CA ARG A 166 15.03 -5.92 -8.23
C ARG A 166 15.10 -4.99 -7.02
N VAL A 167 14.27 -5.21 -6.02
CA VAL A 167 14.09 -4.32 -4.85
C VAL A 167 14.91 -4.81 -3.64
N LEU A 168 15.03 -6.12 -3.46
CA LEU A 168 15.73 -6.77 -2.34
C LEU A 168 17.12 -6.19 -2.04
N PRO A 169 18.00 -5.90 -3.02
CA PRO A 169 19.35 -5.40 -2.72
C PRO A 169 19.39 -4.03 -2.04
N VAL A 170 18.31 -3.27 -2.12
CA VAL A 170 18.22 -1.88 -1.64
C VAL A 170 17.09 -1.66 -0.65
N MET A 171 16.35 -2.72 -0.29
CA MET A 171 15.25 -2.70 0.66
C MET A 171 15.68 -3.26 2.03
N ASP A 172 15.36 -2.57 3.11
CA ASP A 172 15.61 -3.05 4.47
C ASP A 172 14.49 -3.96 5.01
N GLY A 173 13.25 -3.79 4.52
CA GLY A 173 12.14 -4.64 4.93
C GLY A 173 10.86 -4.41 4.13
N ALA A 174 9.95 -5.37 4.24
CA ALA A 174 8.63 -5.29 3.64
C ALA A 174 7.52 -5.60 4.66
N MET A 175 6.40 -4.95 4.50
CA MET A 175 5.13 -5.24 5.15
C MET A 175 4.20 -5.84 4.11
N ILE A 176 3.67 -7.03 4.36
CA ILE A 176 2.86 -7.76 3.38
C ILE A 176 1.44 -7.97 3.90
N ASP A 177 0.47 -7.57 3.10
CA ASP A 177 -0.94 -7.80 3.37
C ASP A 177 -1.36 -9.23 2.97
N LEU A 178 -1.69 -10.08 3.92
CA LEU A 178 -2.35 -11.36 3.66
C LEU A 178 -3.87 -11.20 3.88
N LYS A 179 -4.63 -11.09 2.79
CA LYS A 179 -6.08 -10.86 2.87
C LYS A 179 -6.87 -12.11 3.24
N ALA A 180 -6.44 -13.30 2.81
CA ALA A 180 -6.93 -14.59 3.28
C ALA A 180 -5.93 -15.70 2.92
N LEU A 181 -5.83 -16.72 3.79
CA LEU A 181 -5.07 -17.96 3.50
C LEU A 181 -5.84 -18.86 2.53
N ASP A 182 -7.17 -18.94 2.68
CA ASP A 182 -8.03 -19.66 1.75
C ASP A 182 -8.10 -18.91 0.40
N GLN A 183 -7.86 -19.65 -0.69
CA GLN A 183 -7.76 -19.03 -2.02
C GLN A 183 -9.12 -18.51 -2.51
N GLU A 184 -10.22 -19.21 -2.27
CA GLU A 184 -11.54 -18.78 -2.74
C GLU A 184 -11.94 -17.49 -2.03
N THR A 185 -11.72 -17.43 -0.72
CA THR A 185 -11.93 -16.23 0.08
C THR A 185 -11.04 -15.08 -0.40
N HIS A 186 -9.76 -15.37 -0.69
CA HIS A 186 -8.83 -14.36 -1.17
C HIS A 186 -9.28 -13.78 -2.52
N VAL A 187 -9.68 -14.63 -3.47
CA VAL A 187 -10.22 -14.20 -4.76
C VAL A 187 -11.49 -13.38 -4.59
N ALA A 188 -12.40 -13.80 -3.71
CA ALA A 188 -13.63 -13.06 -3.44
C ALA A 188 -13.37 -11.67 -2.82
N MET A 189 -12.28 -11.52 -2.06
CA MET A 189 -11.90 -10.26 -1.41
C MET A 189 -11.07 -9.34 -2.30
N THR A 190 -10.28 -9.87 -3.24
CA THR A 190 -9.23 -9.10 -3.96
C THR A 190 -9.34 -9.16 -5.48
N GLY A 191 -10.06 -10.13 -6.02
CA GLY A 191 -10.11 -10.43 -7.45
C GLY A 191 -8.91 -11.25 -7.97
N GLN A 192 -7.95 -11.65 -7.11
CA GLN A 192 -6.73 -12.37 -7.50
C GLN A 192 -6.46 -13.59 -6.61
N PRO A 193 -5.78 -14.64 -7.11
CA PRO A 193 -5.35 -15.76 -6.29
C PRO A 193 -4.25 -15.35 -5.30
N ASN A 194 -4.16 -16.05 -4.17
CA ASN A 194 -3.15 -15.78 -3.13
C ASN A 194 -1.80 -16.47 -3.36
N THR A 195 -1.63 -17.27 -4.40
CA THR A 195 -0.43 -18.08 -4.63
C THR A 195 0.86 -17.26 -4.60
N LEU A 196 0.88 -16.11 -5.30
CA LEU A 196 2.05 -15.22 -5.29
C LEU A 196 2.26 -14.54 -3.94
N VAL A 197 1.18 -14.20 -3.23
CA VAL A 197 1.25 -13.59 -1.89
C VAL A 197 1.92 -14.55 -0.91
N LEU A 198 1.48 -15.80 -0.89
CA LEU A 198 2.05 -16.84 -0.03
C LEU A 198 3.51 -17.17 -0.38
N ASP A 199 3.85 -17.16 -1.68
CA ASP A 199 5.23 -17.31 -2.13
C ASP A 199 6.10 -16.10 -1.71
N THR A 200 5.59 -14.89 -1.86
CA THR A 200 6.26 -13.65 -1.42
C THR A 200 6.56 -13.66 0.08
N ILE A 201 5.59 -14.04 0.92
CA ILE A 201 5.78 -14.11 2.38
C ILE A 201 6.93 -15.06 2.72
N ARG A 202 6.94 -16.29 2.15
CA ARG A 202 8.03 -17.24 2.36
C ARG A 202 9.36 -16.69 1.85
N TYR A 203 9.35 -16.15 0.63
CA TYR A 203 10.56 -15.65 -0.03
C TYR A 203 11.21 -14.51 0.76
N LEU A 204 10.42 -13.54 1.22
CA LEU A 204 10.94 -12.43 2.01
C LEU A 204 11.40 -12.86 3.43
N ALA A 205 10.76 -13.87 4.02
CA ALA A 205 11.22 -14.48 5.27
C ALA A 205 12.57 -15.19 5.08
N GLU A 206 12.76 -15.95 4.00
CA GLU A 206 14.04 -16.61 3.66
C GLU A 206 15.21 -15.62 3.54
N TRP A 207 14.91 -14.38 3.08
CA TRP A 207 15.92 -13.31 2.91
C TRP A 207 16.04 -12.37 4.12
N ASP A 208 15.34 -12.62 5.22
CA ASP A 208 15.28 -11.73 6.38
C ASP A 208 14.87 -10.29 6.00
N ARG A 209 13.82 -10.20 5.16
CA ARG A 209 13.24 -8.94 4.67
C ARG A 209 11.75 -8.82 4.94
N LEU A 210 11.13 -9.83 5.54
CA LEU A 210 9.73 -9.79 5.97
C LEU A 210 9.64 -9.15 7.35
N TYR A 211 9.31 -7.86 7.40
CA TYR A 211 9.21 -7.12 8.66
C TYR A 211 7.89 -7.37 9.38
N GLU A 212 6.77 -7.44 8.63
CA GLU A 212 5.42 -7.55 9.20
C GLU A 212 4.48 -8.23 8.22
N VAL A 213 3.59 -9.08 8.70
CA VAL A 213 2.41 -9.51 7.94
C VAL A 213 1.17 -8.86 8.53
N ARG A 214 0.37 -8.24 7.67
CA ARG A 214 -0.88 -7.56 8.03
C ARG A 214 -2.07 -8.42 7.71
N LEU A 215 -2.93 -8.61 8.69
CA LEU A 215 -4.18 -9.37 8.61
C LEU A 215 -5.34 -8.41 8.79
N LEU A 216 -5.99 -8.01 7.70
CA LEU A 216 -7.21 -7.20 7.74
C LEU A 216 -8.43 -8.12 7.90
N MET A 217 -9.14 -8.00 9.02
CA MET A 217 -10.32 -8.81 9.33
C MET A 217 -11.59 -8.11 8.86
N VAL A 218 -12.23 -8.69 7.85
CA VAL A 218 -13.49 -8.21 7.26
C VAL A 218 -14.64 -9.09 7.74
N PRO A 219 -15.65 -8.55 8.45
CA PRO A 219 -16.74 -9.33 9.02
C PRO A 219 -17.45 -10.21 8.01
N GLY A 220 -17.62 -11.50 8.37
CA GLY A 220 -18.27 -12.51 7.54
C GLY A 220 -17.46 -12.94 6.30
N LYS A 221 -16.19 -12.58 6.20
CA LYS A 221 -15.31 -12.98 5.10
C LYS A 221 -14.14 -13.83 5.57
N ASN A 222 -13.26 -13.30 6.41
CA ASN A 222 -12.03 -13.94 6.85
C ASN A 222 -11.83 -13.87 8.38
N ASP A 223 -12.86 -13.45 9.13
CA ASP A 223 -12.86 -13.26 10.59
C ASP A 223 -13.35 -14.49 11.38
N ASP A 224 -13.53 -15.63 10.73
CA ASP A 224 -13.86 -16.89 11.42
C ASP A 224 -12.68 -17.37 12.28
N PRO A 225 -12.89 -17.66 13.60
CA PRO A 225 -11.83 -18.06 14.52
C PRO A 225 -10.98 -19.23 14.06
N ALA A 226 -11.59 -20.28 13.47
CA ALA A 226 -10.83 -21.43 13.00
C ALA A 226 -10.00 -21.10 11.76
N THR A 227 -10.47 -20.18 10.91
CA THR A 227 -9.73 -19.69 9.74
C THR A 227 -8.52 -18.84 10.18
N VAL A 228 -8.69 -17.97 11.17
CA VAL A 228 -7.61 -17.16 11.73
C VAL A 228 -6.57 -18.04 12.42
N GLU A 229 -6.97 -19.07 13.17
CA GLU A 229 -6.04 -20.03 13.76
C GLU A 229 -5.21 -20.77 12.70
N ARG A 230 -5.85 -21.26 11.61
CA ARG A 230 -5.12 -21.90 10.50
C ARG A 230 -4.14 -20.93 9.85
N THR A 231 -4.54 -19.68 9.66
CA THR A 231 -3.67 -18.64 9.10
C THR A 231 -2.49 -18.36 10.00
N ALA A 232 -2.72 -18.20 11.31
CA ALA A 232 -1.66 -18.00 12.29
C ALA A 232 -0.68 -19.19 12.35
N ARG A 233 -1.18 -20.42 12.35
CA ARG A 233 -0.33 -21.63 12.30
C ARG A 233 0.51 -21.70 11.03
N TRP A 234 -0.06 -21.32 9.88
CA TRP A 234 0.68 -21.28 8.62
C TRP A 234 1.80 -20.24 8.68
N LEU A 235 1.53 -19.03 9.19
CA LEU A 235 2.54 -17.97 9.36
C LEU A 235 3.62 -18.38 10.36
N HIS A 236 3.26 -19.01 11.48
CA HIS A 236 4.18 -19.51 12.48
C HIS A 236 5.14 -20.57 11.93
N ASN A 237 4.67 -21.41 10.99
CA ASN A 237 5.52 -22.37 10.29
C ASN A 237 6.47 -21.71 9.28
N VAL A 238 6.18 -20.49 8.81
CA VAL A 238 7.09 -19.71 7.96
C VAL A 238 8.17 -19.06 8.82
N ASP A 239 7.74 -18.35 9.87
CA ASP A 239 8.66 -17.71 10.81
C ASP A 239 7.92 -17.47 12.15
N PRO A 240 8.31 -18.19 13.24
CA PRO A 240 7.67 -18.04 14.55
C PRO A 240 7.95 -16.70 15.23
N SER A 241 8.97 -15.96 14.77
CA SER A 241 9.33 -14.63 15.31
C SER A 241 8.69 -13.48 14.55
N LEU A 242 7.87 -13.77 13.54
CA LEU A 242 7.25 -12.78 12.66
C LEU A 242 6.34 -11.82 13.44
N ARG A 243 6.48 -10.54 13.14
CA ARG A 243 5.52 -9.52 13.56
C ARG A 243 4.21 -9.66 12.81
N ILE A 244 3.11 -9.72 13.56
CA ILE A 244 1.75 -9.72 13.00
C ILE A 244 1.05 -8.42 13.37
N LYS A 245 0.40 -7.78 12.38
CA LYS A 245 -0.51 -6.67 12.62
C LYS A 245 -1.93 -7.10 12.27
N LEU A 246 -2.76 -7.27 13.30
CA LEU A 246 -4.19 -7.56 13.16
C LEU A 246 -4.97 -6.25 13.08
N ILE A 247 -5.70 -6.05 11.99
CA ILE A 247 -6.41 -4.81 11.70
C ILE A 247 -7.90 -5.11 11.58
N GLY A 248 -8.72 -4.43 12.38
CA GLY A 248 -10.17 -4.47 12.22
C GLY A 248 -10.61 -3.64 11.00
N PHE A 249 -11.47 -4.20 10.16
CA PHE A 249 -12.06 -3.47 9.04
C PHE A 249 -12.92 -2.29 9.54
N ASP A 250 -12.71 -1.10 8.98
CA ASP A 250 -13.61 0.05 9.09
C ASP A 250 -14.30 0.29 7.73
N ASN A 251 -15.62 0.45 7.74
CA ASN A 251 -16.38 0.69 6.51
C ASN A 251 -16.34 2.14 6.01
N LYS A 252 -15.69 3.04 6.75
CA LYS A 252 -15.52 4.43 6.31
C LYS A 252 -14.45 4.53 5.25
N GLY A 253 -14.75 5.22 4.14
CA GLY A 253 -13.80 5.46 3.05
C GLY A 253 -13.64 4.31 2.06
N VAL A 254 -14.39 3.21 2.21
CA VAL A 254 -14.48 2.17 1.18
C VAL A 254 -15.45 2.58 0.07
N ARG A 255 -15.36 1.90 -1.08
CA ARG A 255 -16.31 2.10 -2.20
C ARG A 255 -17.75 1.92 -1.72
N SER A 256 -18.67 2.76 -2.20
CA SER A 256 -20.08 2.80 -1.77
C SER A 256 -20.79 1.46 -1.85
N GLN A 257 -20.47 0.65 -2.86
CA GLN A 257 -21.02 -0.71 -3.01
C GLN A 257 -20.64 -1.68 -1.87
N PHE A 258 -19.59 -1.40 -1.12
CA PHE A 258 -19.13 -2.20 0.03
C PHE A 258 -19.37 -1.53 1.39
N ALA A 259 -19.94 -0.31 1.41
CA ALA A 259 -20.23 0.41 2.65
C ALA A 259 -21.31 -0.28 3.53
N HIS A 260 -22.02 -1.28 2.97
CA HIS A 260 -22.98 -2.11 3.71
C HIS A 260 -22.31 -3.17 4.61
N VAL A 261 -21.02 -3.47 4.39
CA VAL A 261 -20.26 -4.39 5.26
C VAL A 261 -20.02 -3.67 6.59
N PRO A 262 -20.42 -4.24 7.73
CA PRO A 262 -20.21 -3.56 9.01
C PRO A 262 -18.73 -3.45 9.36
N SER A 263 -18.34 -2.43 10.11
CA SER A 263 -16.99 -2.36 10.72
C SER A 263 -16.80 -3.55 11.68
N ALA A 264 -15.55 -3.98 11.84
CA ALA A 264 -15.21 -5.11 12.69
C ALA A 264 -15.60 -4.83 14.16
N ASP A 265 -16.17 -5.83 14.83
CA ASP A 265 -16.46 -5.75 16.25
C ASP A 265 -15.15 -5.81 17.07
N PRO A 266 -14.87 -4.81 17.93
CA PRO A 266 -13.68 -4.84 18.78
C PRO A 266 -13.56 -6.10 19.66
N ALA A 267 -14.69 -6.68 20.12
CA ALA A 267 -14.68 -7.91 20.90
C ALA A 267 -14.24 -9.12 20.05
N MET A 268 -14.67 -9.18 18.78
CA MET A 268 -14.21 -10.20 17.85
C MET A 268 -12.72 -10.03 17.57
N ILE A 269 -12.23 -8.81 17.30
CA ILE A 269 -10.80 -8.54 17.07
C ILE A 269 -9.97 -8.95 18.28
N ALA A 270 -10.43 -8.68 19.50
CA ALA A 270 -9.74 -9.12 20.72
C ALA A 270 -9.67 -10.66 20.82
N LEU A 271 -10.76 -11.37 20.53
CA LEU A 271 -10.79 -12.84 20.47
C LEU A 271 -9.79 -13.37 19.44
N LEU A 272 -9.77 -12.81 18.23
CA LEU A 272 -8.85 -13.24 17.17
C LEU A 272 -7.38 -12.97 17.55
N ALA A 273 -7.11 -11.86 18.24
CA ALA A 273 -5.79 -11.55 18.77
C ALA A 273 -5.34 -12.60 19.80
N ASP A 274 -6.22 -13.05 20.68
CA ASP A 274 -5.91 -14.10 21.66
C ASP A 274 -5.64 -15.45 20.99
N ILE A 275 -6.34 -15.77 19.93
CA ILE A 275 -6.08 -16.97 19.09
C ILE A 275 -4.67 -16.90 18.49
N ILE A 276 -4.30 -15.76 17.91
CA ILE A 276 -2.97 -15.56 17.30
C ILE A 276 -1.86 -15.70 18.37
N ARG A 277 -2.05 -15.10 19.55
CA ARG A 277 -1.11 -15.27 20.70
C ARG A 277 -1.03 -16.73 21.15
N GLY A 278 -2.17 -17.42 21.18
CA GLY A 278 -2.25 -18.85 21.55
C GLY A 278 -1.49 -19.77 20.60
N VAL A 279 -1.25 -19.36 19.35
CA VAL A 279 -0.38 -20.07 18.39
C VAL A 279 1.10 -19.87 18.70
N GLY A 280 1.50 -18.78 19.39
CA GLY A 280 2.86 -18.53 19.82
C GLY A 280 3.47 -17.21 19.33
N PHE A 281 2.69 -16.31 18.72
CA PHE A 281 3.19 -15.00 18.32
C PHE A 281 3.28 -14.04 19.52
N GLU A 282 4.48 -13.51 19.79
CA GLU A 282 4.74 -12.53 20.84
C GLU A 282 4.63 -11.08 20.31
N ASP A 283 5.07 -10.83 19.07
CA ASP A 283 5.02 -9.49 18.44
C ASP A 283 3.72 -9.34 17.64
N LEU A 284 2.61 -9.07 18.37
CA LEU A 284 1.28 -8.86 17.81
C LEU A 284 0.79 -7.43 18.10
N ILE A 285 0.56 -6.67 17.04
CA ILE A 285 -0.07 -5.35 17.07
C ILE A 285 -1.55 -5.50 16.70
N VAL A 286 -2.42 -4.85 17.46
CA VAL A 286 -3.87 -4.79 17.19
C VAL A 286 -4.23 -3.34 16.90
N ALA A 287 -4.89 -3.08 15.73
CA ALA A 287 -5.20 -1.74 15.24
C ALA A 287 -6.65 -1.67 14.69
#